data_7025cb5260326eda7362b0d4e751cc60
#
_entry.id   7025cb5260326eda7362b0d4e751cc60
#
_cell.length_a   1.000
_cell.length_b   1.000
_cell.length_c   1.000
_cell.angle_alpha   90.00
_cell.angle_beta   90.00
_cell.angle_gamma   90.00
#
_symmetry.space_group_name_H-M   'P 1'
#
loop_
_entity.id
_entity.type
_entity.pdbx_description
1 polymer ?
#
loop_
_entity_poly.entity_id
_entity_poly.type
_entity_poly.pdbx_seq_one_letter_code
_entity_poly.pdbx_strand_id
1 'polypeptide(L)'
;MKIATHNSCTGEKGYSWTKLFTLFSRCQNKTIEEQYKAGVRYFDVRVKLTDRGWVGAHGLWQSKKTVDSILHELNSLIIDKEGCYVSITYEGEGSKHLLERAINRWREEYYNITFVYIASKKPKWTIFKTYKHISVEQCYKKLDFSSWHTIIPIPWLWKKIYYNNPTFNNTKFTMVDFV
;
A
#
# COMPACT_ATOMS: atom_id res chain seq x y z
N MET A 1 18.09 -5.74 -4.44
CA MET A 1 16.75 -5.86 -5.09
C MET A 1 15.83 -4.87 -4.41
N LYS A 2 15.12 -4.03 -5.16
CA LYS A 2 14.21 -3.01 -4.61
C LYS A 2 12.76 -3.49 -4.74
N ILE A 3 12.18 -3.99 -3.65
CA ILE A 3 10.84 -4.56 -3.64
C ILE A 3 9.85 -3.50 -3.13
N ALA A 4 8.77 -3.31 -3.89
CA ALA A 4 7.60 -2.55 -3.50
C ALA A 4 6.39 -3.49 -3.37
N THR A 5 5.46 -3.17 -2.47
CA THR A 5 4.20 -3.93 -2.33
C THR A 5 3.01 -3.07 -2.68
N HIS A 6 2.09 -3.66 -3.44
CA HIS A 6 0.80 -3.06 -3.82
C HIS A 6 -0.23 -3.32 -2.73
N ASN A 7 -1.05 -2.33 -2.40
CA ASN A 7 -2.06 -2.44 -1.34
C ASN A 7 -1.52 -3.07 -0.05
N SER A 8 -0.40 -2.55 0.44
CA SER A 8 0.43 -3.16 1.49
C SER A 8 -0.35 -3.50 2.78
N CYS A 9 -1.35 -2.69 3.14
CA CYS A 9 -2.19 -2.91 4.33
C CYS A 9 -3.08 -4.14 4.24
N THR A 10 -3.32 -4.72 3.06
CA THR A 10 -4.27 -5.84 2.92
C THR A 10 -3.79 -7.16 3.53
N GLY A 11 -2.53 -7.22 3.96
CA GLY A 11 -1.98 -8.29 4.79
C GLY A 11 -2.31 -8.16 6.28
N GLU A 12 -2.76 -6.99 6.72
CA GLU A 12 -3.21 -6.79 8.11
C GLU A 12 -4.55 -7.49 8.37
N LYS A 13 -4.87 -7.66 9.67
CA LYS A 13 -6.18 -8.20 10.06
C LYS A 13 -7.29 -7.24 9.66
N GLY A 14 -8.34 -7.76 9.02
CA GLY A 14 -9.54 -7.01 8.69
C GLY A 14 -10.40 -6.68 9.92
N TYR A 15 -11.11 -5.55 9.86
CA TYR A 15 -11.96 -5.06 10.94
C TYR A 15 -13.41 -5.55 10.79
N SER A 16 -13.97 -6.09 11.89
CA SER A 16 -15.40 -6.45 12.04
C SER A 16 -15.95 -7.19 10.79
N TRP A 17 -17.13 -6.82 10.32
CA TRP A 17 -17.76 -7.39 9.13
C TRP A 17 -16.98 -7.13 7.83
N THR A 18 -16.16 -6.06 7.76
CA THR A 18 -15.36 -5.74 6.55
C THR A 18 -14.32 -6.82 6.25
N LYS A 19 -13.96 -7.66 7.23
CA LYS A 19 -13.09 -8.83 7.03
C LYS A 19 -13.65 -9.84 6.02
N LEU A 20 -14.97 -9.87 5.79
CA LEU A 20 -15.60 -10.71 4.79
C LEU A 20 -15.11 -10.39 3.38
N PHE A 21 -14.71 -9.14 3.16
CA PHE A 21 -14.16 -8.69 1.88
C PHE A 21 -12.67 -8.99 1.70
N THR A 22 -12.02 -9.62 2.70
CA THR A 22 -10.59 -9.98 2.62
C THR A 22 -10.30 -10.81 1.37
N LEU A 23 -11.21 -11.72 1.00
CA LEU A 23 -11.05 -12.58 -0.16
C LEU A 23 -10.91 -11.78 -1.46
N PHE A 24 -11.68 -10.69 -1.60
CA PHE A 24 -11.72 -9.85 -2.81
C PHE A 24 -10.69 -8.72 -2.81
N SER A 25 -10.23 -8.33 -1.62
CA SER A 25 -9.36 -7.16 -1.44
C SER A 25 -7.91 -7.52 -1.18
N ARG A 26 -7.60 -8.77 -0.88
CA ARG A 26 -6.28 -9.20 -0.42
C ARG A 26 -5.25 -9.17 -1.53
N CYS A 27 -4.28 -8.30 -1.38
CA CYS A 27 -3.11 -8.19 -2.26
C CYS A 27 -1.81 -8.64 -1.56
N GLN A 28 -1.82 -8.77 -0.24
CA GLN A 28 -0.68 -9.22 0.57
C GLN A 28 -1.12 -10.29 1.57
N ASN A 29 -0.23 -11.23 1.88
CA ASN A 29 -0.44 -12.25 2.92
C ASN A 29 0.23 -11.88 4.24
N LYS A 30 1.27 -11.06 4.17
CA LYS A 30 2.09 -10.61 5.29
C LYS A 30 1.65 -9.23 5.77
N THR A 31 1.72 -8.98 7.05
CA THR A 31 1.58 -7.64 7.64
C THR A 31 2.67 -6.71 7.10
N ILE A 32 2.53 -5.41 7.25
CA ILE A 32 3.58 -4.45 6.82
C ILE A 32 4.91 -4.74 7.53
N GLU A 33 4.87 -5.08 8.81
CA GLU A 33 6.05 -5.51 9.56
C GLU A 33 6.74 -6.74 8.92
N GLU A 34 5.97 -7.78 8.62
CA GLU A 34 6.48 -9.00 7.99
C GLU A 34 6.99 -8.75 6.57
N GLN A 35 6.34 -7.84 5.83
CA GLN A 35 6.79 -7.40 4.50
C GLN A 35 8.15 -6.68 4.61
N TYR A 36 8.31 -5.77 5.59
CA TYR A 36 9.58 -5.08 5.84
C TYR A 36 10.70 -6.07 6.16
N LYS A 37 10.45 -7.05 7.05
CA LYS A 37 11.39 -8.12 7.40
C LYS A 37 11.74 -9.01 6.20
N ALA A 38 10.82 -9.16 5.24
CA ALA A 38 11.05 -9.87 3.97
C ALA A 38 11.83 -9.03 2.93
N GLY A 39 12.29 -7.83 3.27
CA GLY A 39 13.09 -6.96 2.39
C GLY A 39 12.31 -5.94 1.59
N VAL A 40 11.01 -5.79 1.83
CA VAL A 40 10.23 -4.71 1.22
C VAL A 40 10.68 -3.37 1.77
N ARG A 41 10.86 -2.38 0.89
CA ARG A 41 11.27 -1.02 1.25
C ARG A 41 10.36 0.07 0.68
N TYR A 42 9.33 -0.30 -0.08
CA TYR A 42 8.32 0.60 -0.59
C TYR A 42 6.94 0.01 -0.38
N PHE A 43 6.03 0.77 0.25
CA PHE A 43 4.69 0.35 0.62
C PHE A 43 3.65 1.26 -0.03
N ASP A 44 2.73 0.68 -0.83
CA ASP A 44 1.52 1.37 -1.30
C ASP A 44 0.42 1.22 -0.26
N VAL A 45 0.24 2.25 0.55
CA VAL A 45 -0.73 2.29 1.64
C VAL A 45 -1.97 3.05 1.19
N ARG A 46 -3.08 2.35 1.07
CA ARG A 46 -4.37 2.95 0.76
C ARG A 46 -5.16 3.18 2.03
N VAL A 47 -5.77 4.36 2.14
CA VAL A 47 -6.35 4.82 3.40
C VAL A 47 -7.77 5.35 3.22
N LYS A 48 -8.56 5.20 4.28
CA LYS A 48 -9.91 5.76 4.43
C LYS A 48 -10.07 6.34 5.82
N LEU A 49 -10.76 7.49 5.92
CA LEU A 49 -11.13 8.06 7.21
C LEU A 49 -12.41 7.37 7.72
N THR A 50 -12.40 6.97 8.98
CA THR A 50 -13.52 6.35 9.71
C THR A 50 -13.67 7.00 11.08
N ASP A 51 -14.66 6.59 11.85
CA ASP A 51 -14.83 6.94 13.28
C ASP A 51 -13.63 6.55 14.15
N ARG A 52 -12.88 5.52 13.75
CA ARG A 52 -11.64 5.06 14.40
C ARG A 52 -10.38 5.84 13.99
N GLY A 53 -10.50 6.84 13.11
CA GLY A 53 -9.40 7.55 12.48
C GLY A 53 -9.04 6.98 11.10
N TRP A 54 -7.81 7.22 10.66
CA TRP A 54 -7.29 6.72 9.39
C TRP A 54 -6.99 5.22 9.47
N VAL A 55 -7.62 4.43 8.60
CA VAL A 55 -7.43 2.97 8.51
C VAL A 55 -6.95 2.59 7.11
N GLY A 56 -6.21 1.48 7.02
CA GLY A 56 -5.90 0.87 5.73
C GLY A 56 -7.20 0.40 5.07
N ALA A 57 -7.36 0.63 3.76
CA ALA A 57 -8.56 0.29 3.02
C ALA A 57 -8.26 -0.26 1.64
N HIS A 58 -9.16 -1.11 1.12
CA HIS A 58 -9.22 -1.52 -0.28
C HIS A 58 -10.65 -1.90 -0.62
N GLY A 59 -11.34 -1.01 -1.33
CA GLY A 59 -12.79 -1.12 -1.54
C GLY A 59 -13.55 -1.13 -0.21
N LEU A 60 -14.30 -2.18 0.07
CA LEU A 60 -15.07 -2.33 1.31
C LEU A 60 -14.24 -2.89 2.49
N TRP A 61 -13.07 -3.47 2.23
CA TRP A 61 -12.20 -3.98 3.29
C TRP A 61 -11.51 -2.83 4.04
N GLN A 62 -11.40 -2.99 5.36
CA GLN A 62 -10.70 -2.07 6.24
C GLN A 62 -9.79 -2.84 7.21
N SER A 63 -8.63 -2.28 7.52
CA SER A 63 -7.72 -2.84 8.52
C SER A 63 -8.28 -2.67 9.93
N LYS A 64 -7.96 -3.62 10.82
CA LYS A 64 -8.24 -3.51 12.25
C LYS A 64 -7.36 -2.43 12.90
N LYS A 65 -6.07 -2.39 12.55
CA LYS A 65 -5.14 -1.35 12.98
C LYS A 65 -5.40 -0.04 12.25
N THR A 66 -5.16 1.07 12.94
CA THR A 66 -5.10 2.40 12.30
C THR A 66 -3.81 2.56 11.50
N VAL A 67 -3.80 3.50 10.56
CA VAL A 67 -2.59 3.84 9.80
C VAL A 67 -1.50 4.38 10.72
N ASP A 68 -1.87 5.17 11.73
CA ASP A 68 -0.95 5.68 12.76
C ASP A 68 -0.21 4.52 13.45
N SER A 69 -0.95 3.48 13.90
CA SER A 69 -0.35 2.29 14.51
C SER A 69 0.60 1.55 13.55
N ILE A 70 0.20 1.39 12.29
CA ILE A 70 1.00 0.71 11.27
C ILE A 70 2.29 1.49 10.97
N LEU A 71 2.20 2.81 10.81
CA LEU A 71 3.35 3.66 10.55
C LEU A 71 4.30 3.74 11.75
N HIS A 72 3.76 3.77 12.97
CA HIS A 72 4.55 3.73 14.19
C HIS A 72 5.36 2.42 14.30
N GLU A 73 4.71 1.28 14.08
CA GLU A 73 5.38 -0.03 14.05
C GLU A 73 6.47 -0.06 12.97
N LEU A 74 6.16 0.39 11.76
CA LEU A 74 7.12 0.43 10.66
C LEU A 74 8.30 1.34 10.99
N ASN A 75 8.06 2.54 11.50
CA ASN A 75 9.10 3.51 11.85
C ASN A 75 10.08 2.97 12.91
N SER A 76 9.58 2.20 13.88
CA SER A 76 10.40 1.58 14.91
C SER A 76 11.27 0.42 14.41
N LEU A 77 10.92 -0.18 13.27
CA LEU A 77 11.70 -1.26 12.67
C LEU A 77 12.84 -0.76 11.76
N ILE A 78 12.79 0.50 11.35
CA ILE A 78 13.76 1.05 10.39
C ILE A 78 15.06 1.37 11.14
N ILE A 79 16.03 0.49 10.99
CA ILE A 79 17.37 0.62 11.59
C ILE A 79 18.42 0.96 10.51
N ASP A 80 18.14 0.61 9.27
CA ASP A 80 19.08 0.69 8.16
C ASP A 80 18.99 2.02 7.38
N LYS A 81 20.10 2.37 6.71
CA LYS A 81 20.21 3.56 5.87
C LYS A 81 19.58 3.38 4.48
N GLU A 82 19.02 2.22 4.17
CA GLU A 82 18.46 1.94 2.83
C GLU A 82 17.19 2.74 2.56
N GLY A 83 16.58 3.28 3.59
CA GLY A 83 15.37 4.08 3.53
C GLY A 83 14.11 3.21 3.35
N CYS A 84 13.03 3.69 3.94
CA CYS A 84 11.70 3.12 3.79
C CYS A 84 10.77 4.15 3.14
N TYR A 85 10.04 3.74 2.13
CA TYR A 85 9.19 4.62 1.32
C TYR A 85 7.74 4.20 1.45
N VAL A 86 6.86 5.17 1.69
CA VAL A 86 5.41 4.95 1.80
C VAL A 86 4.69 5.90 0.87
N SER A 87 3.88 5.37 -0.04
CA SER A 87 2.91 6.15 -0.79
C SER A 87 1.54 6.03 -0.15
N ILE A 88 0.85 7.15 -0.02
CA ILE A 88 -0.51 7.19 0.52
C ILE A 88 -1.50 7.46 -0.60
N THR A 89 -2.48 6.58 -0.74
CA THR A 89 -3.60 6.71 -1.69
C THR A 89 -4.92 6.79 -0.93
N TYR A 90 -5.74 7.81 -1.22
CA TYR A 90 -7.05 7.96 -0.59
C TYR A 90 -8.12 7.13 -1.30
N GLU A 91 -8.78 6.25 -0.56
CA GLU A 91 -9.89 5.41 -1.05
C GLU A 91 -11.27 5.85 -0.50
N GLY A 92 -11.38 7.10 -0.03
CA GLY A 92 -12.62 7.65 0.49
C GLY A 92 -13.14 8.81 -0.35
N GLU A 93 -14.28 9.35 0.06
CA GLU A 93 -14.88 10.56 -0.50
C GLU A 93 -14.71 11.74 0.48
N GLY A 94 -14.57 12.94 -0.04
CA GLY A 94 -14.67 14.19 0.72
C GLY A 94 -13.35 14.69 1.33
N SER A 95 -12.93 14.24 2.44
CA SER A 95 -11.96 14.84 3.38
C SER A 95 -10.49 14.92 2.96
N LYS A 96 -10.18 15.38 1.74
CA LYS A 96 -8.80 15.49 1.23
C LYS A 96 -7.89 16.35 2.11
N HIS A 97 -8.42 17.48 2.59
CA HIS A 97 -7.68 18.39 3.48
C HIS A 97 -7.34 17.76 4.84
N LEU A 98 -8.19 16.84 5.33
CA LEU A 98 -7.89 16.08 6.55
C LEU A 98 -6.77 15.08 6.33
N LEU A 99 -6.75 14.43 5.15
CA LEU A 99 -5.64 13.56 4.79
C LEU A 99 -4.34 14.35 4.66
N GLU A 100 -4.39 15.54 4.06
CA GLU A 100 -3.24 16.42 3.94
C GLU A 100 -2.62 16.74 5.31
N ARG A 101 -3.46 17.12 6.28
CA ARG A 101 -3.03 17.33 7.66
C ARG A 101 -2.45 16.06 8.29
N ALA A 102 -3.08 14.91 8.07
CA ALA A 102 -2.59 13.64 8.59
C ALA A 102 -1.22 13.28 8.02
N ILE A 103 -1.01 13.42 6.70
CA ILE A 103 0.28 13.12 6.07
C ILE A 103 1.37 14.07 6.56
N ASN A 104 1.08 15.37 6.73
CA ASN A 104 2.06 16.32 7.26
C ASN A 104 2.47 15.93 8.69
N ARG A 105 1.50 15.61 9.56
CA ARG A 105 1.78 15.10 10.89
C ARG A 105 2.62 13.80 10.86
N TRP A 106 2.23 12.83 10.04
CA TRP A 106 2.98 11.57 9.91
C TRP A 106 4.42 11.76 9.44
N ARG A 107 4.68 12.74 8.57
CA ARG A 107 6.05 13.08 8.13
C ARG A 107 6.91 13.64 9.25
N GLU A 108 6.32 14.43 10.13
CA GLU A 108 7.01 14.99 11.30
C GLU A 108 7.25 13.93 12.37
N GLU A 109 6.25 13.07 12.59
CA GLU A 109 6.28 12.05 13.65
C GLU A 109 7.12 10.81 13.27
N TYR A 110 7.03 10.37 12.00
CA TYR A 110 7.71 9.14 11.52
C TYR A 110 8.88 9.48 10.58
N TYR A 111 9.89 10.11 11.13
CA TYR A 111 11.03 10.69 10.39
C TYR A 111 11.91 9.66 9.66
N ASN A 112 11.86 8.37 10.04
CA ASN A 112 12.55 7.30 9.32
C ASN A 112 11.84 6.89 8.03
N ILE A 113 10.58 7.32 7.84
CA ILE A 113 9.77 7.01 6.67
C ILE A 113 9.82 8.15 5.66
N THR A 114 10.15 7.85 4.42
CA THR A 114 10.05 8.81 3.31
C THR A 114 8.71 8.65 2.61
N PHE A 115 7.84 9.66 2.72
CA PHE A 115 6.59 9.68 1.98
C PHE A 115 6.81 10.10 0.53
N VAL A 116 6.24 9.35 -0.43
CA VAL A 116 6.49 9.50 -1.86
C VAL A 116 5.20 9.39 -2.67
N TYR A 117 5.28 9.61 -3.97
CA TYR A 117 4.20 9.29 -4.90
C TYR A 117 4.70 8.46 -6.09
N ILE A 118 3.79 7.74 -6.74
CA ILE A 118 4.11 6.94 -7.92
C ILE A 118 4.05 7.80 -9.17
N ALA A 119 5.11 7.78 -10.00
CA ALA A 119 5.23 8.58 -11.22
C ALA A 119 4.13 8.36 -12.26
N SER A 120 3.67 7.12 -12.39
CA SER A 120 2.65 6.74 -13.36
C SER A 120 1.24 7.23 -13.04
N LYS A 121 1.02 7.70 -11.81
CA LYS A 121 -0.25 8.28 -11.37
C LYS A 121 0.03 9.66 -10.81
N LYS A 122 -0.10 10.71 -11.62
CA LYS A 122 -0.10 12.07 -11.07
C LYS A 122 -1.19 12.14 -10.00
N PRO A 123 -0.84 12.40 -8.74
CA PRO A 123 -1.84 12.53 -7.72
C PRO A 123 -2.76 13.68 -8.10
N LYS A 124 -4.06 13.45 -7.97
CA LYS A 124 -5.07 14.51 -8.23
C LYS A 124 -4.99 15.66 -7.23
N TRP A 125 -4.06 15.61 -6.27
CA TRP A 125 -3.96 16.50 -5.12
C TRP A 125 -2.62 17.23 -5.12
N THR A 126 -2.67 18.49 -4.78
CA THR A 126 -1.50 19.38 -4.77
C THR A 126 -0.43 18.98 -3.74
N ILE A 127 -0.82 18.34 -2.65
CA ILE A 127 0.06 17.91 -1.57
C ILE A 127 1.22 17.02 -2.06
N PHE A 128 0.95 16.12 -3.00
CA PHE A 128 1.99 15.21 -3.50
C PHE A 128 3.03 15.88 -4.40
N LYS A 129 2.84 17.13 -4.81
CA LYS A 129 3.85 17.88 -5.57
C LYS A 129 5.12 18.15 -4.76
N THR A 130 5.03 18.09 -3.44
CA THR A 130 6.14 18.37 -2.51
C THR A 130 6.96 17.15 -2.13
N TYR A 131 6.52 15.92 -2.50
CA TYR A 131 7.19 14.69 -2.12
C TYR A 131 8.21 14.22 -3.16
N LYS A 132 9.23 13.52 -2.65
CA LYS A 132 10.24 12.91 -3.51
C LYS A 132 9.58 11.91 -4.47
N HIS A 133 9.86 12.09 -5.75
CA HIS A 133 9.43 11.17 -6.78
C HIS A 133 10.33 9.94 -6.81
N ILE A 134 9.71 8.74 -6.83
CA ILE A 134 10.41 7.47 -6.97
C ILE A 134 9.78 6.70 -8.13
N SER A 135 10.63 6.21 -9.02
CA SER A 135 10.19 5.37 -10.13
C SER A 135 9.85 3.97 -9.61
N VAL A 136 8.62 3.54 -9.86
CA VAL A 136 8.11 2.21 -9.49
C VAL A 136 7.59 1.53 -10.74
N GLU A 137 8.06 0.32 -10.99
CA GLU A 137 7.57 -0.54 -12.06
C GLU A 137 6.51 -1.48 -11.51
N GLN A 138 5.32 -1.45 -12.10
CA GLN A 138 4.21 -2.30 -11.68
C GLN A 138 4.30 -3.65 -12.41
N CYS A 139 4.52 -4.72 -11.66
CA CYS A 139 4.59 -6.09 -12.16
C CYS A 139 3.30 -6.90 -11.97
N TYR A 140 2.17 -6.24 -11.77
CA TYR A 140 0.89 -6.92 -11.75
C TYR A 140 0.07 -6.60 -13.01
N LYS A 141 -0.50 -7.62 -13.62
CA LYS A 141 -1.43 -7.44 -14.73
C LYS A 141 -2.69 -6.73 -14.24
N LYS A 142 -3.09 -5.64 -14.87
CA LYS A 142 -4.46 -5.14 -14.73
C LYS A 142 -5.42 -6.25 -15.16
N LEU A 143 -6.47 -6.47 -14.38
CA LEU A 143 -7.57 -7.32 -14.81
C LEU A 143 -8.11 -6.77 -16.13
N ASP A 144 -8.03 -7.57 -17.17
CA ASP A 144 -8.63 -7.27 -18.45
C ASP A 144 -10.13 -7.56 -18.34
N PHE A 145 -10.97 -6.55 -18.61
CA PHE A 145 -12.42 -6.67 -18.51
C PHE A 145 -13.03 -7.65 -19.52
N SER A 146 -12.27 -8.11 -20.50
CA SER A 146 -12.69 -9.14 -21.47
C SER A 146 -12.50 -10.57 -20.98
N SER A 147 -11.89 -10.79 -19.82
CA SER A 147 -11.50 -12.12 -19.34
C SER A 147 -12.34 -12.58 -18.14
N TRP A 148 -12.34 -13.90 -17.89
CA TRP A 148 -12.97 -14.54 -16.73
C TRP A 148 -12.62 -13.93 -15.39
N HIS A 149 -11.49 -13.24 -15.29
CA HIS A 149 -11.00 -12.54 -14.09
C HIS A 149 -11.95 -11.42 -13.64
N THR A 150 -12.78 -10.89 -14.53
CA THR A 150 -13.78 -9.87 -14.21
C THR A 150 -15.04 -10.44 -13.59
N ILE A 151 -15.34 -11.70 -13.90
CA ILE A 151 -16.54 -12.38 -13.40
C ILE A 151 -16.31 -12.88 -11.96
N ILE A 152 -15.07 -13.26 -11.64
CA ILE A 152 -14.69 -13.72 -10.31
C ILE A 152 -13.48 -12.90 -9.83
N PRO A 153 -13.70 -11.70 -9.23
CA PRO A 153 -12.63 -10.82 -8.81
C PRO A 153 -12.00 -11.32 -7.51
N ILE A 154 -11.30 -12.44 -7.55
CA ILE A 154 -10.54 -12.99 -6.43
C ILE A 154 -9.05 -12.76 -6.71
N PRO A 155 -8.46 -11.62 -6.27
CA PRO A 155 -7.10 -11.25 -6.63
C PRO A 155 -6.05 -12.31 -6.30
N TRP A 156 -6.13 -12.93 -5.12
CA TRP A 156 -5.16 -13.94 -4.69
C TRP A 156 -5.16 -15.20 -5.56
N LEU A 157 -6.33 -15.63 -6.08
CA LEU A 157 -6.44 -16.80 -6.95
C LEU A 157 -5.77 -16.54 -8.30
N TRP A 158 -6.06 -15.39 -8.89
CA TRP A 158 -5.52 -15.02 -10.20
C TRP A 158 -4.03 -14.73 -10.15
N LYS A 159 -3.53 -14.15 -9.07
CA LYS A 159 -2.12 -13.88 -8.87
C LYS A 159 -1.29 -15.14 -8.75
N LYS A 160 -1.77 -16.13 -8.04
CA LYS A 160 -1.13 -17.43 -7.95
C LYS A 160 -0.98 -18.12 -9.32
N ILE A 161 -1.91 -17.83 -10.25
CA ILE A 161 -1.94 -18.40 -11.59
C ILE A 161 -1.10 -17.60 -12.60
N TYR A 162 -1.10 -16.26 -12.50
CA TYR A 162 -0.57 -15.39 -13.55
C TYR A 162 0.72 -14.64 -13.20
N TYR A 163 1.18 -14.64 -11.94
CA TYR A 163 2.33 -13.86 -11.49
C TYR A 163 3.49 -14.73 -11.02
N ASN A 164 3.97 -15.57 -11.92
CA ASN A 164 4.97 -16.56 -11.52
C ASN A 164 6.43 -16.09 -11.55
N ASN A 165 6.81 -14.92 -12.04
CA ASN A 165 8.21 -14.44 -11.93
C ASN A 165 8.29 -12.94 -12.29
N PRO A 166 8.24 -12.02 -11.32
CA PRO A 166 8.58 -10.64 -11.58
C PRO A 166 10.08 -10.52 -11.93
N THR A 167 10.38 -9.88 -13.05
CA THR A 167 11.76 -9.47 -13.34
C THR A 167 12.13 -8.30 -12.44
N PHE A 168 13.07 -8.51 -11.54
CA PHE A 168 13.50 -7.47 -10.61
C PHE A 168 14.58 -6.59 -11.24
N ASN A 169 14.35 -5.28 -11.23
CA ASN A 169 15.32 -4.29 -11.65
C ASN A 169 16.03 -3.69 -10.42
N ASN A 170 17.37 -3.61 -10.44
CA ASN A 170 18.14 -3.07 -9.33
C ASN A 170 18.06 -1.54 -9.22
N THR A 171 17.64 -0.84 -10.26
CA THR A 171 17.56 0.62 -10.31
C THR A 171 16.19 1.17 -9.94
N LYS A 172 15.11 0.38 -10.12
CA LYS A 172 13.74 0.76 -9.84
C LYS A 172 13.11 -0.16 -8.79
N PHE A 173 12.11 0.35 -8.10
CA PHE A 173 11.26 -0.51 -7.26
C PHE A 173 10.34 -1.36 -8.15
N THR A 174 10.34 -2.66 -7.91
CA THR A 174 9.41 -3.60 -8.54
C THR A 174 8.24 -3.82 -7.61
N MET A 175 7.04 -3.38 -8.02
CA MET A 175 5.82 -3.50 -7.22
C MET A 175 5.16 -4.85 -7.46
N VAL A 176 5.03 -5.60 -6.39
CA VAL A 176 4.48 -6.96 -6.40
C VAL A 176 3.30 -7.11 -5.46
N ASP A 177 2.52 -8.13 -5.73
CA ASP A 177 1.50 -8.65 -4.82
C ASP A 177 2.01 -9.97 -4.23
N PHE A 178 1.71 -10.22 -2.95
CA PHE A 178 2.13 -11.42 -2.22
C PHE A 178 3.66 -11.64 -2.18
N VAL A 179 4.30 -10.92 -1.29
CA VAL A 179 5.73 -11.11 -0.93
C VAL A 179 5.90 -12.31 -0.01
#